data_d686efc888fe533434f2f4891bac807f
#
_entry.id   d686efc888fe533434f2f4891bac807f
#
_cell.length_a   1.000
_cell.length_b   1.000
_cell.length_c   1.000
_cell.angle_alpha   90.00
_cell.angle_beta   90.00
_cell.angle_gamma   90.00
#
_symmetry.space_group_name_H-M   'P 1'
#
loop_
_entity.id
_entity.type
_entity.pdbx_description
1 polymer ?
#
loop_
_entity_poly.entity_id
_entity_poly.type
_entity_poly.pdbx_seq_one_letter_code
_entity_poly.pdbx_strand_id
1 'polypeptide(L)'
;MNEIIVRNLKKNFRGKVALDIPSFESYSGEIVSIVGTNGAGKSTFIKIISGLMLQDAGDVFVFGSKNTSKDIHNNVKLVLESGRGYYEYLTANQNIDYFLHLNKSSRSQVKDELEDLFNKLAFHPYVDVLVSELSQGTRQKLSLIIALLCKPKVLCLDEPTNGLDVIAKKQFAKLLLTLSQEKGTIVLMTTHDIYFAKEISTRICIMSRGKIIQQGSFSEIFGKNTRWIKYRIGISDSEKDAFERLFPDLSYQVENERLIVEVKDSQLKNNIFNNFEIIFFEEVEESIEEILYEVINDD
;
A
#
# COMPACT_ATOMS: atom_id res chain seq x y z
N MET A 1 13.17 0.07 20.08
CA MET A 1 12.99 1.54 20.05
C MET A 1 12.25 1.88 18.80
N ASN A 2 11.37 2.92 18.84
CA ASN A 2 10.68 3.40 17.66
C ASN A 2 11.68 4.13 16.76
N GLU A 3 11.84 3.67 15.53
CA GLU A 3 12.84 4.22 14.61
C GLU A 3 12.27 5.33 13.73
N ILE A 4 10.95 5.28 13.47
CA ILE A 4 10.19 6.36 12.84
C ILE A 4 9.15 6.82 13.84
N ILE A 5 9.09 8.13 14.09
CA ILE A 5 8.12 8.74 15.00
C ILE A 5 7.51 9.96 14.31
N VAL A 6 6.20 9.95 14.18
CA VAL A 6 5.40 11.07 13.66
C VAL A 6 4.49 11.56 14.76
N ARG A 7 4.44 12.88 14.97
CA ARG A 7 3.57 13.52 15.98
C ARG A 7 2.87 14.73 15.40
N ASN A 8 1.53 14.76 15.48
CA ASN A 8 0.66 15.87 15.06
C ASN A 8 0.99 16.42 13.66
N LEU A 9 1.29 15.51 12.73
CA LEU A 9 1.67 15.84 11.37
C LEU A 9 0.51 16.47 10.61
N LYS A 10 0.73 17.69 10.09
CA LYS A 10 -0.22 18.36 9.20
C LYS A 10 0.43 18.80 7.90
N LYS A 11 -0.32 18.64 6.81
CA LYS A 11 0.06 19.14 5.49
C LYS A 11 -1.17 19.70 4.77
N ASN A 12 -1.03 20.90 4.22
CA ASN A 12 -2.08 21.56 3.44
C ASN A 12 -1.54 21.90 2.05
N PHE A 13 -2.39 21.82 1.04
CA PHE A 13 -2.13 22.34 -0.29
C PHE A 13 -3.25 23.31 -0.68
N ARG A 14 -2.90 24.57 -0.92
CA ARG A 14 -3.85 25.61 -1.36
C ARG A 14 -5.11 25.66 -0.47
N GLY A 15 -4.95 25.59 0.85
CA GLY A 15 -6.04 25.62 1.80
C GLY A 15 -6.81 24.31 2.02
N LYS A 16 -6.44 23.25 1.28
CA LYS A 16 -7.05 21.92 1.45
C LYS A 16 -6.14 21.03 2.28
N VAL A 17 -6.69 20.41 3.31
CA VAL A 17 -5.97 19.47 4.17
C VAL A 17 -5.62 18.22 3.34
N ALA A 18 -4.33 17.92 3.24
CA ALA A 18 -3.81 16.73 2.59
C ALA A 18 -3.41 15.65 3.60
N LEU A 19 -2.95 16.06 4.79
CA LEU A 19 -2.65 15.16 5.91
C LEU A 19 -3.02 15.79 7.23
N ASP A 20 -3.58 14.99 8.13
CA ASP A 20 -3.80 15.25 9.54
C ASP A 20 -3.62 13.94 10.32
N ILE A 21 -2.37 13.65 10.70
CA ILE A 21 -1.97 12.38 11.33
C ILE A 21 -1.49 12.71 12.75
N PRO A 22 -2.28 12.36 13.79
CA PRO A 22 -1.92 12.62 15.18
C PRO A 22 -0.65 11.89 15.60
N SER A 23 -0.52 10.61 15.23
CA SER A 23 0.64 9.80 15.55
C SER A 23 0.84 8.67 14.55
N PHE A 24 2.11 8.33 14.30
CA PHE A 24 2.51 7.11 13.61
C PHE A 24 3.92 6.73 14.10
N GLU A 25 4.13 5.45 14.28
CA GLU A 25 5.43 4.91 14.68
C GLU A 25 5.76 3.69 13.84
N SER A 26 7.05 3.42 13.63
CA SER A 26 7.50 2.18 12.98
C SER A 26 8.82 1.70 13.55
N TYR A 27 9.06 0.40 13.42
CA TYR A 27 10.14 -0.32 14.08
C TYR A 27 11.04 -0.99 13.05
N SER A 28 12.30 -1.23 13.45
CA SER A 28 13.27 -1.95 12.61
C SER A 28 12.71 -3.30 12.17
N GLY A 29 12.85 -3.61 10.88
CA GLY A 29 12.37 -4.86 10.30
C GLY A 29 10.86 -4.89 10.03
N GLU A 30 10.14 -3.79 10.16
CA GLU A 30 8.74 -3.71 9.73
C GLU A 30 8.59 -3.48 8.23
N ILE A 31 7.59 -4.13 7.64
CA ILE A 31 7.02 -3.76 6.33
C ILE A 31 5.63 -3.20 6.58
N VAL A 32 5.48 -1.89 6.40
CA VAL A 32 4.21 -1.18 6.57
C VAL A 32 3.65 -0.81 5.22
N SER A 33 2.49 -1.38 4.88
CA SER A 33 1.73 -0.98 3.70
C SER A 33 0.70 0.08 4.05
N ILE A 34 0.76 1.20 3.34
CA ILE A 34 -0.17 2.31 3.44
C ILE A 34 -1.17 2.16 2.30
N VAL A 35 -2.39 1.77 2.63
CA VAL A 35 -3.45 1.43 1.68
C VAL A 35 -4.55 2.48 1.75
N GLY A 36 -5.22 2.75 0.65
CA GLY A 36 -6.32 3.71 0.58
C GLY A 36 -6.58 4.18 -0.85
N THR A 37 -7.67 4.91 -1.04
CA THR A 37 -8.06 5.45 -2.35
C THR A 37 -7.06 6.47 -2.89
N ASN A 38 -7.18 6.77 -4.18
CA ASN A 38 -6.42 7.86 -4.79
C ASN A 38 -6.78 9.20 -4.12
N GLY A 39 -5.75 9.98 -3.80
CA GLY A 39 -5.94 11.25 -3.09
C GLY A 39 -6.05 11.13 -1.56
N ALA A 40 -6.00 9.94 -0.97
CA ALA A 40 -6.03 9.74 0.48
C ALA A 40 -4.83 10.33 1.24
N GLY A 41 -3.76 10.77 0.54
CA GLY A 41 -2.57 11.36 1.16
C GLY A 41 -1.36 10.43 1.24
N LYS A 42 -1.44 9.18 0.79
CA LYS A 42 -0.41 8.13 0.90
C LYS A 42 0.97 8.59 0.42
N SER A 43 1.07 9.03 -0.84
CA SER A 43 2.35 9.51 -1.43
C SER A 43 2.87 10.77 -0.73
N THR A 44 1.99 11.65 -0.25
CA THR A 44 2.38 12.83 0.53
C THR A 44 3.01 12.43 1.85
N PHE A 45 2.44 11.44 2.52
CA PHE A 45 2.93 10.94 3.79
C PHE A 45 4.36 10.37 3.69
N ILE A 46 4.61 9.45 2.74
CA ILE A 46 5.95 8.89 2.58
C ILE A 46 6.98 9.89 2.07
N LYS A 47 6.57 10.89 1.26
CA LYS A 47 7.44 12.00 0.83
C LYS A 47 7.86 12.88 2.01
N ILE A 48 6.99 13.07 3.00
CA ILE A 48 7.35 13.81 4.22
C ILE A 48 8.29 12.97 5.09
N ILE A 49 8.00 11.69 5.33
CA ILE A 49 8.91 10.81 6.08
C ILE A 49 10.30 10.77 5.46
N SER A 50 10.39 10.71 4.13
CA SER A 50 11.67 10.66 3.41
C SER A 50 12.42 12.00 3.36
N GLY A 51 11.81 13.09 3.86
CA GLY A 51 12.40 14.43 3.78
C GLY A 51 12.33 15.09 2.40
N LEU A 52 11.68 14.45 1.41
CA LEU A 52 11.47 15.05 0.09
C LEU A 52 10.45 16.20 0.13
N MET A 53 9.54 16.18 1.10
CA MET A 53 8.53 17.21 1.31
C MET A 53 8.50 17.62 2.78
N LEU A 54 8.27 18.90 3.04
CA LEU A 54 8.14 19.42 4.40
C LEU A 54 6.66 19.43 4.83
N GLN A 55 6.44 19.09 6.07
CA GLN A 55 5.17 19.30 6.76
C GLN A 55 4.92 20.79 7.09
N ASP A 56 3.67 21.17 7.31
CA ASP A 56 3.30 22.50 7.74
C ASP A 56 3.25 22.61 9.27
N ALA A 57 2.96 21.50 9.97
CA ALA A 57 3.01 21.40 11.42
C ALA A 57 3.34 19.97 11.87
N GLY A 58 3.72 19.82 13.13
CA GLY A 58 4.11 18.54 13.73
C GLY A 58 5.58 18.18 13.50
N ASP A 59 5.95 17.05 14.06
CA ASP A 59 7.32 16.55 14.03
C ASP A 59 7.41 15.16 13.43
N VAL A 60 8.46 14.94 12.63
CA VAL A 60 8.81 13.65 12.07
C VAL A 60 10.28 13.36 12.39
N PHE A 61 10.52 12.26 13.08
CA PHE A 61 11.85 11.78 13.40
C PHE A 61 12.09 10.42 12.76
N VAL A 62 13.29 10.22 12.23
CA VAL A 62 13.76 8.95 11.67
C VAL A 62 15.12 8.66 12.30
N PHE A 63 15.24 7.56 13.04
CA PHE A 63 16.44 7.22 13.83
C PHE A 63 16.93 8.39 14.69
N GLY A 64 15.97 9.06 15.37
CA GLY A 64 16.25 10.19 16.25
C GLY A 64 16.56 11.52 15.56
N SER A 65 16.75 11.54 14.23
CA SER A 65 16.97 12.77 13.45
C SER A 65 15.68 13.30 12.86
N LYS A 66 15.49 14.63 12.86
CA LYS A 66 14.35 15.24 12.14
C LYS A 66 14.43 14.95 10.64
N ASN A 67 13.27 14.75 10.00
CA ASN A 67 13.17 14.56 8.56
C ASN A 67 13.69 15.76 7.73
N THR A 68 13.89 16.90 8.36
CA THR A 68 14.50 18.10 7.76
C THR A 68 16.03 18.11 7.86
N SER A 69 16.63 17.17 8.58
CA SER A 69 18.08 17.06 8.72
C SER A 69 18.73 16.63 7.40
N LYS A 70 19.93 17.15 7.10
CA LYS A 70 20.70 16.72 5.94
C LYS A 70 21.06 15.23 5.97
N ASP A 71 21.15 14.65 7.16
CA ASP A 71 21.50 13.23 7.34
C ASP A 71 20.37 12.28 7.03
N ILE A 72 19.14 12.79 6.85
CA ILE A 72 17.97 11.94 6.53
C ILE A 72 18.24 11.10 5.27
N HIS A 73 18.85 11.70 4.25
CA HIS A 73 19.11 11.06 2.97
C HIS A 73 20.14 9.92 3.03
N ASN A 74 20.92 9.82 4.12
CA ASN A 74 21.81 8.69 4.35
C ASN A 74 21.04 7.47 4.86
N ASN A 75 19.97 7.69 5.61
CA ASN A 75 19.19 6.63 6.24
C ASN A 75 17.94 6.24 5.42
N VAL A 76 17.35 7.18 4.69
CA VAL A 76 16.09 7.00 3.96
C VAL A 76 16.31 7.09 2.46
N LYS A 77 15.78 6.13 1.73
CA LYS A 77 15.68 6.20 0.27
C LYS A 77 14.21 6.12 -0.14
N LEU A 78 13.85 6.93 -1.11
CA LEU A 78 12.50 7.00 -1.68
C LEU A 78 12.56 6.57 -3.14
N VAL A 79 11.75 5.60 -3.49
CA VAL A 79 11.47 5.19 -4.87
C VAL A 79 10.08 5.69 -5.23
N LEU A 80 10.01 6.59 -6.18
CA LEU A 80 8.75 7.18 -6.65
C LEU A 80 8.08 6.27 -7.67
N GLU A 81 6.76 6.38 -7.77
CA GLU A 81 5.98 5.77 -8.83
C GLU A 81 6.56 6.12 -10.22
N SER A 82 6.50 5.19 -11.14
CA SER A 82 6.96 5.34 -12.53
C SER A 82 8.46 5.55 -12.74
N GLY A 83 9.29 5.28 -11.72
CA GLY A 83 10.75 5.34 -11.89
C GLY A 83 11.24 6.71 -12.31
N ARG A 84 10.75 7.77 -11.70
CA ARG A 84 11.21 9.15 -11.96
C ARG A 84 12.51 9.44 -11.21
N GLY A 85 13.34 10.31 -11.78
CA GLY A 85 14.56 10.78 -11.13
C GLY A 85 15.83 10.25 -11.76
N TYR A 86 15.74 9.66 -12.97
CA TYR A 86 16.86 9.21 -13.76
C TYR A 86 17.15 10.13 -14.92
N TYR A 87 18.35 9.98 -15.44
CA TYR A 87 18.77 10.60 -16.69
C TYR A 87 18.36 9.68 -17.84
N GLU A 88 17.29 10.02 -18.54
CA GLU A 88 16.70 9.20 -19.62
C GLU A 88 17.65 8.95 -20.79
N TYR A 89 18.60 9.85 -21.02
CA TYR A 89 19.61 9.77 -22.08
C TYR A 89 20.86 8.98 -21.69
N LEU A 90 20.92 8.49 -20.46
CA LEU A 90 21.96 7.59 -19.98
C LEU A 90 21.46 6.15 -19.98
N THR A 91 22.38 5.19 -20.13
CA THR A 91 22.04 3.78 -19.92
C THR A 91 21.74 3.51 -18.45
N ALA A 92 21.11 2.36 -18.17
CA ALA A 92 20.86 1.93 -16.80
C ALA A 92 22.19 1.89 -16.00
N ASN A 93 23.23 1.35 -16.62
CA ASN A 93 24.55 1.24 -16.04
C ASN A 93 25.16 2.60 -15.69
N GLN A 94 25.08 3.56 -16.60
CA GLN A 94 25.56 4.93 -16.37
C GLN A 94 24.77 5.64 -15.27
N ASN A 95 23.46 5.42 -15.19
CA ASN A 95 22.65 5.92 -14.07
C ASN A 95 23.10 5.33 -12.74
N ILE A 96 23.34 4.00 -12.67
CA ILE A 96 23.85 3.35 -11.47
C ILE A 96 25.17 4.00 -11.02
N ASP A 97 26.14 4.15 -11.94
CA ASP A 97 27.43 4.75 -11.63
C ASP A 97 27.28 6.20 -11.13
N TYR A 98 26.43 7.00 -11.79
CA TYR A 98 26.14 8.37 -11.38
C TYR A 98 25.62 8.43 -9.93
N PHE A 99 24.60 7.64 -9.59
CA PHE A 99 24.03 7.66 -8.26
C PHE A 99 24.93 7.07 -7.18
N LEU A 100 25.78 6.10 -7.52
CA LEU A 100 26.83 5.62 -6.62
C LEU A 100 27.81 6.75 -6.27
N HIS A 101 28.32 7.48 -7.25
CA HIS A 101 29.21 8.61 -7.01
C HIS A 101 28.55 9.72 -6.21
N LEU A 102 27.28 10.03 -6.48
CA LEU A 102 26.52 11.02 -5.72
C LEU A 102 26.39 10.63 -4.22
N ASN A 103 26.30 9.33 -3.94
CA ASN A 103 26.28 8.78 -2.59
C ASN A 103 27.69 8.46 -2.03
N LYS A 104 28.75 9.00 -2.63
CA LYS A 104 30.16 8.81 -2.24
C LYS A 104 30.57 7.33 -2.19
N SER A 105 30.01 6.50 -3.05
CA SER A 105 30.33 5.09 -3.24
C SER A 105 30.89 4.86 -4.65
N SER A 106 31.51 3.72 -4.84
CA SER A 106 32.02 3.28 -6.14
C SER A 106 31.53 1.89 -6.49
N ARG A 107 31.52 1.59 -7.80
CA ARG A 107 31.09 0.28 -8.28
C ARG A 107 31.92 -0.88 -7.70
N SER A 108 33.21 -0.65 -7.48
CA SER A 108 34.08 -1.68 -6.86
C SER A 108 33.70 -2.03 -5.44
N GLN A 109 33.12 -1.08 -4.68
CA GLN A 109 32.67 -1.31 -3.31
C GLN A 109 31.36 -2.07 -3.21
N VAL A 110 30.54 -2.08 -4.25
CA VAL A 110 29.19 -2.68 -4.26
C VAL A 110 29.04 -3.74 -5.34
N LYS A 111 30.16 -4.25 -5.89
CA LYS A 111 30.16 -5.16 -7.05
C LYS A 111 29.31 -6.40 -6.80
N ASP A 112 29.50 -7.05 -5.66
CA ASP A 112 28.82 -8.30 -5.35
C ASP A 112 27.33 -8.07 -5.05
N GLU A 113 27.01 -6.97 -4.36
CA GLU A 113 25.61 -6.58 -4.11
C GLU A 113 24.88 -6.20 -5.41
N LEU A 114 25.57 -5.51 -6.33
CA LEU A 114 25.02 -5.13 -7.62
C LEU A 114 24.70 -6.37 -8.46
N GLU A 115 25.63 -7.33 -8.51
CA GLU A 115 25.44 -8.57 -9.23
C GLU A 115 24.29 -9.42 -8.63
N ASP A 116 24.21 -9.49 -7.29
CA ASP A 116 23.10 -10.15 -6.60
C ASP A 116 21.75 -9.51 -6.93
N LEU A 117 21.67 -8.17 -6.96
CA LEU A 117 20.46 -7.45 -7.33
C LEU A 117 20.07 -7.64 -8.80
N PHE A 118 21.06 -7.68 -9.71
CA PHE A 118 20.80 -7.97 -11.12
C PHE A 118 20.21 -9.37 -11.31
N ASN A 119 20.74 -10.36 -10.59
CA ASN A 119 20.23 -11.71 -10.61
C ASN A 119 18.81 -11.79 -10.01
N LYS A 120 18.57 -11.24 -8.82
CA LYS A 120 17.28 -11.27 -8.13
C LYS A 120 16.16 -10.59 -8.92
N LEU A 121 16.49 -9.54 -9.67
CA LEU A 121 15.52 -8.74 -10.43
C LEU A 121 15.52 -9.06 -11.93
N ALA A 122 16.33 -10.05 -12.36
CA ALA A 122 16.53 -10.39 -13.78
C ALA A 122 16.84 -9.15 -14.64
N PHE A 123 17.81 -8.34 -14.18
CA PHE A 123 18.08 -7.02 -14.76
C PHE A 123 19.21 -7.01 -15.81
N HIS A 124 20.02 -8.05 -15.89
CA HIS A 124 21.16 -8.15 -16.81
C HIS A 124 20.90 -7.71 -18.27
N PRO A 125 19.76 -8.08 -18.90
CA PRO A 125 19.50 -7.70 -20.29
C PRO A 125 19.37 -6.18 -20.52
N TYR A 126 19.21 -5.41 -19.46
CA TYR A 126 18.86 -3.98 -19.52
C TYR A 126 19.98 -3.04 -19.12
N VAL A 127 21.14 -3.57 -18.71
CA VAL A 127 22.22 -2.75 -18.13
C VAL A 127 22.76 -1.69 -19.10
N ASP A 128 22.87 -2.00 -20.38
CA ASP A 128 23.39 -1.08 -21.41
C ASP A 128 22.28 -0.45 -22.26
N VAL A 129 21.01 -0.62 -21.86
CA VAL A 129 19.87 -0.01 -22.54
C VAL A 129 19.64 1.41 -21.98
N LEU A 130 19.29 2.37 -22.85
CA LEU A 130 18.93 3.73 -22.46
C LEU A 130 17.67 3.69 -21.57
N VAL A 131 17.65 4.51 -20.51
CA VAL A 131 16.51 4.54 -19.59
C VAL A 131 15.22 4.97 -20.29
N SER A 132 15.30 5.83 -21.32
CA SER A 132 14.15 6.19 -22.17
C SER A 132 13.50 5.01 -22.88
N GLU A 133 14.26 3.95 -23.18
CA GLU A 133 13.80 2.75 -23.89
C GLU A 133 13.27 1.65 -22.95
N LEU A 134 13.50 1.78 -21.63
CA LEU A 134 13.04 0.82 -20.65
C LEU A 134 11.52 0.90 -20.44
N SER A 135 10.90 -0.26 -20.26
CA SER A 135 9.51 -0.33 -19.81
C SER A 135 9.36 0.28 -18.41
N GLN A 136 8.14 0.64 -18.04
CA GLN A 136 7.85 1.16 -16.70
C GLN A 136 8.32 0.20 -15.59
N GLY A 137 8.01 -1.08 -15.71
CA GLY A 137 8.43 -2.10 -14.74
C GLY A 137 9.95 -2.24 -14.66
N THR A 138 10.67 -2.13 -15.80
CA THR A 138 12.13 -2.20 -15.82
C THR A 138 12.76 -0.93 -15.20
N ARG A 139 12.17 0.24 -15.44
CA ARG A 139 12.56 1.48 -14.74
C ARG A 139 12.34 1.39 -13.24
N GLN A 140 11.25 0.74 -12.80
CA GLN A 140 10.99 0.50 -11.38
C GLN A 140 12.06 -0.39 -10.75
N LYS A 141 12.49 -1.46 -11.45
CA LYS A 141 13.60 -2.31 -11.01
C LYS A 141 14.91 -1.54 -10.90
N LEU A 142 15.23 -0.67 -11.88
CA LEU A 142 16.40 0.20 -11.81
C LEU A 142 16.38 1.11 -10.59
N SER A 143 15.22 1.74 -10.30
CA SER A 143 15.02 2.57 -9.13
C SER A 143 15.37 1.85 -7.85
N LEU A 144 14.85 0.65 -7.73
CA LEU A 144 15.05 -0.18 -6.56
C LEU A 144 16.53 -0.58 -6.42
N ILE A 145 17.18 -0.99 -7.50
CA ILE A 145 18.62 -1.31 -7.50
C ILE A 145 19.43 -0.12 -6.96
N ILE A 146 19.23 1.06 -7.51
CA ILE A 146 19.94 2.27 -7.07
C ILE A 146 19.67 2.60 -5.61
N ALA A 147 18.41 2.50 -5.16
CA ALA A 147 18.06 2.76 -3.77
C ALA A 147 18.73 1.77 -2.83
N LEU A 148 18.76 0.48 -3.17
CA LEU A 148 19.29 -0.59 -2.32
C LEU A 148 20.81 -0.59 -2.23
N LEU A 149 21.52 -0.20 -3.30
CA LEU A 149 22.98 -0.02 -3.27
C LEU A 149 23.43 1.04 -2.25
N CYS A 150 22.53 1.95 -1.85
CA CYS A 150 22.80 2.93 -0.80
C CYS A 150 22.60 2.35 0.62
N LYS A 151 22.24 1.08 0.78
CA LYS A 151 22.03 0.37 2.05
C LYS A 151 21.13 1.15 3.04
N PRO A 152 19.90 1.53 2.63
CA PRO A 152 19.03 2.36 3.45
C PRO A 152 18.56 1.62 4.70
N LYS A 153 18.38 2.35 5.81
CA LYS A 153 17.68 1.85 6.98
C LYS A 153 16.16 1.94 6.83
N VAL A 154 15.68 2.90 6.03
CA VAL A 154 14.28 3.04 5.65
C VAL A 154 14.18 3.10 4.13
N LEU A 155 13.36 2.24 3.56
CA LEU A 155 13.01 2.23 2.15
C LEU A 155 11.55 2.66 1.99
N CYS A 156 11.34 3.84 1.43
CA CYS A 156 10.02 4.35 1.07
C CYS A 156 9.72 4.03 -0.40
N LEU A 157 8.56 3.44 -0.68
CA LEU A 157 8.16 2.97 -2.00
C LEU A 157 6.78 3.52 -2.36
N ASP A 158 6.69 4.32 -3.41
CA ASP A 158 5.43 4.87 -3.91
C ASP A 158 4.89 3.99 -5.03
N GLU A 159 3.80 3.23 -4.77
CA GLU A 159 3.15 2.30 -5.70
C GLU A 159 4.15 1.37 -6.44
N PRO A 160 4.99 0.61 -5.71
CA PRO A 160 6.14 -0.07 -6.30
C PRO A 160 5.79 -1.24 -7.22
N THR A 161 4.57 -1.74 -7.18
CA THR A 161 4.10 -2.90 -7.97
C THR A 161 3.48 -2.51 -9.30
N ASN A 162 3.29 -1.20 -9.55
CA ASN A 162 2.73 -0.71 -10.81
C ASN A 162 3.63 -1.05 -12.00
N GLY A 163 3.04 -1.70 -13.00
CA GLY A 163 3.76 -2.12 -14.21
C GLY A 163 4.61 -3.39 -14.05
N LEU A 164 4.57 -4.07 -12.90
CA LEU A 164 5.21 -5.36 -12.70
C LEU A 164 4.23 -6.51 -13.06
N ASP A 165 4.72 -7.50 -13.78
CA ASP A 165 4.01 -8.75 -13.97
C ASP A 165 4.02 -9.62 -12.68
N VAL A 166 3.26 -10.72 -12.69
CA VAL A 166 3.11 -11.61 -11.52
C VAL A 166 4.46 -12.19 -11.05
N ILE A 167 5.36 -12.51 -11.98
CA ILE A 167 6.67 -13.09 -11.64
C ILE A 167 7.55 -12.02 -11.00
N ALA A 168 7.58 -10.82 -11.57
CA ALA A 168 8.33 -9.69 -11.02
C ALA A 168 7.80 -9.27 -9.64
N LYS A 169 6.47 -9.27 -9.42
CA LYS A 169 5.87 -9.02 -8.09
C LYS A 169 6.36 -10.02 -7.04
N LYS A 170 6.40 -11.32 -7.36
CA LYS A 170 6.92 -12.36 -6.44
C LYS A 170 8.41 -12.18 -6.12
N GLN A 171 9.22 -11.87 -7.13
CA GLN A 171 10.66 -11.59 -6.92
C GLN A 171 10.84 -10.35 -6.03
N PHE A 172 10.04 -9.31 -6.26
CA PHE A 172 10.02 -8.09 -5.49
C PHE A 172 9.61 -8.34 -4.02
N ALA A 173 8.53 -9.10 -3.80
CA ALA A 173 8.07 -9.51 -2.48
C ALA A 173 9.19 -10.22 -1.69
N LYS A 174 9.84 -11.22 -2.30
CA LYS A 174 10.94 -11.94 -1.68
C LYS A 174 12.11 -11.03 -1.30
N LEU A 175 12.44 -10.07 -2.16
CA LEU A 175 13.50 -9.10 -1.90
C LEU A 175 13.17 -8.20 -0.70
N LEU A 176 11.94 -7.67 -0.62
CA LEU A 176 11.51 -6.82 0.50
C LEU A 176 11.48 -7.60 1.82
N LEU A 177 11.01 -8.84 1.81
CA LEU A 177 11.02 -9.71 3.00
C LEU A 177 12.46 -9.97 3.48
N THR A 178 13.40 -10.29 2.57
CA THR A 178 14.81 -10.44 2.91
C THR A 178 15.41 -9.17 3.53
N LEU A 179 15.12 -8.00 2.95
CA LEU A 179 15.61 -6.71 3.47
C LEU A 179 15.10 -6.42 4.87
N SER A 180 13.83 -6.68 5.12
CA SER A 180 13.19 -6.46 6.40
C SER A 180 13.72 -7.44 7.46
N GLN A 181 13.67 -8.74 7.18
CA GLN A 181 13.97 -9.79 8.14
C GLN A 181 15.46 -9.95 8.44
N GLU A 182 16.32 -9.87 7.40
CA GLU A 182 17.75 -10.12 7.56
C GLU A 182 18.57 -8.85 7.85
N LYS A 183 18.15 -7.71 7.28
CA LYS A 183 18.88 -6.44 7.42
C LYS A 183 18.23 -5.46 8.39
N GLY A 184 17.02 -5.78 8.89
CA GLY A 184 16.27 -4.88 9.76
C GLY A 184 15.80 -3.59 9.09
N THR A 185 15.80 -3.54 7.74
CA THR A 185 15.34 -2.37 6.99
C THR A 185 13.85 -2.17 7.21
N ILE A 186 13.43 -0.96 7.54
CA ILE A 186 12.02 -0.57 7.56
C ILE A 186 11.58 -0.32 6.13
N VAL A 187 10.50 -0.96 5.71
CA VAL A 187 9.89 -0.71 4.41
C VAL A 187 8.54 -0.01 4.62
N LEU A 188 8.40 1.20 4.11
CA LEU A 188 7.13 1.90 4.03
C LEU A 188 6.71 1.93 2.57
N MET A 189 5.59 1.32 2.23
CA MET A 189 5.11 1.36 0.85
C MET A 189 3.66 1.83 0.76
N THR A 190 3.37 2.62 -0.27
CA THR A 190 2.00 2.89 -0.66
C THR A 190 1.57 1.86 -1.70
N THR A 191 0.34 1.39 -1.62
CA THR A 191 -0.22 0.51 -2.62
C THR A 191 -1.74 0.55 -2.60
N HIS A 192 -2.36 0.26 -3.73
CA HIS A 192 -3.77 -0.08 -3.87
C HIS A 192 -3.96 -1.60 -4.06
N ASP A 193 -2.85 -2.36 -4.24
CA ASP A 193 -2.86 -3.82 -4.35
C ASP A 193 -2.87 -4.44 -2.94
N ILE A 194 -4.08 -4.67 -2.42
CA ILE A 194 -4.28 -5.21 -1.07
C ILE A 194 -3.81 -6.67 -0.94
N TYR A 195 -3.82 -7.44 -2.04
CA TYR A 195 -3.31 -8.80 -2.03
C TYR A 195 -1.80 -8.83 -1.88
N PHE A 196 -1.10 -7.94 -2.58
CA PHE A 196 0.34 -7.78 -2.39
C PHE A 196 0.67 -7.31 -0.97
N ALA A 197 -0.10 -6.32 -0.44
CA ALA A 197 0.06 -5.89 0.93
C ALA A 197 -0.15 -7.04 1.94
N LYS A 198 -1.18 -7.88 1.74
CA LYS A 198 -1.45 -9.09 2.57
C LYS A 198 -0.26 -10.05 2.59
N GLU A 199 0.40 -10.25 1.44
CA GLU A 199 1.48 -11.23 1.30
C GLU A 199 2.73 -10.84 2.08
N ILE A 200 3.08 -9.53 2.14
CA ILE A 200 4.39 -9.12 2.63
C ILE A 200 4.37 -8.26 3.88
N SER A 201 3.25 -7.62 4.23
CA SER A 201 3.23 -6.62 5.28
C SER A 201 3.16 -7.24 6.66
N THR A 202 3.97 -6.71 7.57
CA THR A 202 3.82 -6.96 9.01
C THR A 202 2.67 -6.13 9.58
N ARG A 203 2.41 -4.95 8.97
CA ARG A 203 1.33 -4.04 9.36
C ARG A 203 0.76 -3.33 8.15
N ILE A 204 -0.55 -3.12 8.17
CA ILE A 204 -1.29 -2.33 7.20
C ILE A 204 -1.81 -1.07 7.88
N CYS A 205 -1.69 0.07 7.21
CA CYS A 205 -2.29 1.34 7.60
C CYS A 205 -3.30 1.75 6.53
N ILE A 206 -4.57 1.81 6.89
CA ILE A 206 -5.63 2.30 5.99
C ILE A 206 -5.71 3.81 6.12
N MET A 207 -5.58 4.50 5.00
CA MET A 207 -5.67 5.96 4.92
C MET A 207 -6.90 6.41 4.15
N SER A 208 -7.62 7.36 4.74
CA SER A 208 -8.72 8.09 4.10
C SER A 208 -8.59 9.59 4.41
N ARG A 209 -8.85 10.45 3.42
CA ARG A 209 -8.91 11.91 3.56
C ARG A 209 -7.77 12.53 4.38
N GLY A 210 -6.56 12.00 4.23
CA GLY A 210 -5.36 12.49 4.91
C GLY A 210 -5.15 11.98 6.33
N LYS A 211 -5.97 11.06 6.80
CA LYS A 211 -5.88 10.43 8.13
C LYS A 211 -5.57 8.95 8.03
N ILE A 212 -4.92 8.40 9.05
CA ILE A 212 -4.86 6.96 9.27
C ILE A 212 -6.11 6.60 10.06
N ILE A 213 -7.05 5.89 9.43
CA ILE A 213 -8.32 5.50 10.03
C ILE A 213 -8.22 4.18 10.79
N GLN A 214 -7.38 3.27 10.31
CA GLN A 214 -7.13 2.00 10.95
C GLN A 214 -5.71 1.52 10.68
N GLN A 215 -5.11 0.80 11.63
CA GLN A 215 -3.80 0.16 11.44
C GLN A 215 -3.69 -1.10 12.30
N GLY A 216 -3.00 -2.10 11.78
CA GLY A 216 -2.80 -3.39 12.45
C GLY A 216 -2.25 -4.43 11.48
N SER A 217 -2.07 -5.66 11.94
CA SER A 217 -1.80 -6.78 11.04
C SER A 217 -3.01 -7.03 10.12
N PHE A 218 -2.80 -7.72 9.02
CA PHE A 218 -3.89 -8.08 8.11
C PHE A 218 -5.04 -8.79 8.85
N SER A 219 -4.70 -9.72 9.75
CA SER A 219 -5.70 -10.47 10.52
C SER A 219 -6.44 -9.66 11.59
N GLU A 220 -5.84 -8.59 12.11
CA GLU A 220 -6.50 -7.67 13.05
C GLU A 220 -7.48 -6.77 12.33
N ILE A 221 -7.16 -6.30 11.12
CA ILE A 221 -8.01 -5.40 10.34
C ILE A 221 -9.15 -6.17 9.67
N PHE A 222 -8.81 -7.27 9.00
CA PHE A 222 -9.73 -8.00 8.14
C PHE A 222 -10.27 -9.32 8.78
N GLY A 223 -9.85 -9.65 10.01
CA GLY A 223 -10.22 -10.87 10.72
C GLY A 223 -9.40 -12.10 10.34
N LYS A 224 -9.43 -13.10 11.23
CA LYS A 224 -8.65 -14.36 11.05
C LYS A 224 -9.30 -15.32 10.06
N ASN A 225 -10.62 -15.29 9.94
CA ASN A 225 -11.39 -16.13 9.01
C ASN A 225 -11.85 -15.26 7.85
N THR A 226 -11.13 -15.31 6.78
CA THR A 226 -11.25 -14.46 5.61
C THR A 226 -12.36 -14.88 4.63
N ARG A 227 -13.45 -15.40 5.10
CA ARG A 227 -14.66 -15.55 4.30
C ARG A 227 -15.68 -14.52 4.75
N TRP A 228 -15.66 -13.38 4.14
CA TRP A 228 -16.74 -12.42 4.25
C TRP A 228 -17.83 -12.88 3.30
N ILE A 229 -18.88 -13.44 3.88
CA ILE A 229 -20.00 -13.95 3.11
C ILE A 229 -21.10 -12.91 3.18
N LYS A 230 -21.51 -12.46 2.02
CA LYS A 230 -22.68 -11.66 1.79
C LYS A 230 -23.77 -12.61 1.29
N TYR A 231 -24.93 -12.55 1.92
CA TYR A 231 -26.07 -13.37 1.53
C TYR A 231 -26.96 -12.54 0.62
N ARG A 232 -27.13 -12.99 -0.60
CA ARG A 232 -28.08 -12.44 -1.56
C ARG A 232 -29.34 -13.26 -1.53
N ILE A 233 -30.46 -12.65 -1.09
CA ILE A 233 -31.73 -13.31 -0.81
C ILE A 233 -32.80 -12.69 -1.67
N GLY A 234 -33.47 -13.49 -2.48
CA GLY A 234 -34.61 -13.06 -3.30
C GLY A 234 -35.92 -13.52 -2.68
N ILE A 235 -36.81 -12.60 -2.44
CA ILE A 235 -38.24 -12.85 -2.00
C ILE A 235 -39.17 -12.28 -3.06
N SER A 236 -40.46 -12.68 -3.00
CA SER A 236 -41.45 -12.20 -3.95
C SER A 236 -41.72 -10.71 -3.80
N ASP A 237 -41.85 -9.98 -4.91
CA ASP A 237 -42.25 -8.57 -4.89
C ASP A 237 -43.63 -8.35 -4.25
N SER A 238 -44.51 -9.37 -4.27
CA SER A 238 -45.78 -9.33 -3.59
C SER A 238 -45.68 -9.21 -2.06
N GLU A 239 -44.52 -9.54 -1.49
CA GLU A 239 -44.26 -9.46 -0.03
C GLU A 239 -43.58 -8.15 0.38
N LYS A 240 -43.42 -7.20 -0.55
CA LYS A 240 -42.72 -5.92 -0.35
C LYS A 240 -43.23 -5.15 0.88
N ASP A 241 -44.54 -4.97 1.02
CA ASP A 241 -45.13 -4.23 2.15
C ASP A 241 -44.88 -4.90 3.49
N ALA A 242 -44.80 -6.23 3.50
CA ALA A 242 -44.48 -7.00 4.70
C ALA A 242 -42.99 -6.88 5.03
N PHE A 243 -42.14 -6.92 4.01
CA PHE A 243 -40.69 -6.75 4.14
C PHE A 243 -40.33 -5.38 4.72
N GLU A 244 -40.84 -4.30 4.14
CA GLU A 244 -40.58 -2.92 4.60
C GLU A 244 -41.06 -2.68 6.04
N ARG A 245 -42.12 -3.36 6.48
CA ARG A 245 -42.62 -3.28 7.87
C ARG A 245 -41.70 -4.02 8.86
N LEU A 246 -41.19 -5.19 8.47
CA LEU A 246 -40.37 -6.02 9.38
C LEU A 246 -38.89 -5.60 9.38
N PHE A 247 -38.42 -5.04 8.27
CA PHE A 247 -37.04 -4.67 8.08
C PHE A 247 -36.91 -3.23 7.46
N PRO A 248 -37.40 -2.20 8.17
CA PRO A 248 -37.47 -0.83 7.64
C PRO A 248 -36.09 -0.22 7.30
N ASP A 249 -35.03 -0.70 7.95
CA ASP A 249 -33.67 -0.20 7.76
C ASP A 249 -32.87 -0.96 6.70
N LEU A 250 -33.45 -2.03 6.10
CA LEU A 250 -32.76 -2.80 5.07
C LEU A 250 -33.09 -2.28 3.69
N SER A 251 -32.00 -1.99 2.93
CA SER A 251 -32.14 -1.68 1.50
C SER A 251 -32.35 -2.95 0.67
N TYR A 252 -33.11 -2.82 -0.39
CA TYR A 252 -33.34 -3.88 -1.38
C TYR A 252 -33.31 -3.32 -2.81
N GLN A 253 -33.12 -4.19 -3.77
CA GLN A 253 -33.26 -3.91 -5.19
C GLN A 253 -34.41 -4.74 -5.75
N VAL A 254 -35.11 -4.22 -6.76
CA VAL A 254 -36.17 -4.97 -7.46
C VAL A 254 -35.62 -5.47 -8.78
N GLU A 255 -35.52 -6.78 -8.93
CA GLU A 255 -35.05 -7.45 -10.16
C GLU A 255 -36.04 -8.56 -10.56
N ASN A 256 -36.61 -8.48 -11.75
CA ASN A 256 -37.48 -9.52 -12.32
C ASN A 256 -38.63 -9.95 -11.35
N GLU A 257 -39.36 -8.97 -10.84
CA GLU A 257 -40.48 -9.20 -9.89
C GLU A 257 -40.04 -9.86 -8.57
N ARG A 258 -38.79 -9.60 -8.14
CA ARG A 258 -38.21 -10.10 -6.87
C ARG A 258 -37.57 -8.95 -6.12
N LEU A 259 -37.72 -8.96 -4.82
CA LEU A 259 -36.91 -8.12 -3.93
C LEU A 259 -35.60 -8.86 -3.65
N ILE A 260 -34.49 -8.29 -4.09
CA ILE A 260 -33.15 -8.80 -3.79
C ILE A 260 -32.59 -8.02 -2.61
N VAL A 261 -32.38 -8.71 -1.53
CA VAL A 261 -31.85 -8.19 -0.26
C VAL A 261 -30.44 -8.73 -0.06
N GLU A 262 -29.51 -7.86 0.31
CA GLU A 262 -28.13 -8.25 0.61
C GLU A 262 -27.86 -8.04 2.10
N VAL A 263 -27.48 -9.11 2.80
CA VAL A 263 -27.18 -9.07 4.23
C VAL A 263 -25.87 -9.80 4.53
N LYS A 264 -25.13 -9.31 5.54
CA LYS A 264 -23.88 -9.92 6.00
C LYS A 264 -24.07 -10.70 7.30
N ASP A 265 -25.08 -10.34 8.08
CA ASP A 265 -25.37 -10.97 9.36
C ASP A 265 -26.17 -12.26 9.17
N SER A 266 -25.62 -13.36 9.67
CA SER A 266 -26.29 -14.67 9.67
C SER A 266 -27.57 -14.71 10.47
N GLN A 267 -27.71 -13.89 11.53
CA GLN A 267 -28.97 -13.82 12.31
C GLN A 267 -30.06 -13.13 11.50
N LEU A 268 -29.68 -12.03 10.82
CA LEU A 268 -30.58 -11.30 9.96
C LEU A 268 -31.03 -12.16 8.75
N LYS A 269 -30.08 -12.90 8.14
CA LYS A 269 -30.40 -13.92 7.14
C LYS A 269 -31.46 -14.90 7.65
N ASN A 270 -31.24 -15.51 8.83
CA ASN A 270 -32.15 -16.47 9.38
C ASN A 270 -33.52 -15.85 9.69
N ASN A 271 -33.58 -14.58 10.11
CA ASN A 271 -34.85 -13.87 10.33
C ASN A 271 -35.62 -13.69 9.01
N ILE A 272 -34.95 -13.36 7.92
CA ILE A 272 -35.57 -13.24 6.60
C ILE A 272 -36.12 -14.61 6.16
N PHE A 273 -35.34 -15.70 6.33
CA PHE A 273 -35.74 -17.05 5.98
C PHE A 273 -36.94 -17.54 6.76
N ASN A 274 -37.12 -17.10 8.03
CA ASN A 274 -38.24 -17.49 8.87
C ASN A 274 -39.53 -16.74 8.58
N ASN A 275 -39.48 -15.60 7.91
CA ASN A 275 -40.62 -14.72 7.71
C ASN A 275 -41.13 -14.67 6.26
N PHE A 276 -40.31 -15.12 5.29
CA PHE A 276 -40.60 -14.98 3.86
C PHE A 276 -40.34 -16.28 3.10
N GLU A 277 -41.02 -16.45 1.99
CA GLU A 277 -40.73 -17.51 1.04
C GLU A 277 -39.50 -17.14 0.20
N ILE A 278 -38.45 -17.92 0.28
CA ILE A 278 -37.16 -17.62 -0.40
C ILE A 278 -37.23 -18.20 -1.83
N ILE A 279 -37.27 -17.32 -2.81
CA ILE A 279 -37.26 -17.66 -4.24
C ILE A 279 -35.82 -17.89 -4.74
N PHE A 280 -34.86 -17.14 -4.18
CA PHE A 280 -33.46 -17.16 -4.59
C PHE A 280 -32.55 -16.99 -3.38
N PHE A 281 -31.46 -17.73 -3.36
CA PHE A 281 -30.43 -17.63 -2.32
C PHE A 281 -29.07 -17.88 -2.90
N GLU A 282 -28.13 -16.98 -2.63
CA GLU A 282 -26.75 -17.10 -3.03
C GLU A 282 -25.84 -16.62 -1.89
N GLU A 283 -24.78 -17.39 -1.63
CA GLU A 283 -23.67 -16.95 -0.79
C GLU A 283 -22.59 -16.37 -1.69
N VAL A 284 -22.36 -15.06 -1.56
CA VAL A 284 -21.33 -14.34 -2.33
C VAL A 284 -20.15 -14.04 -1.42
N GLU A 285 -18.98 -14.50 -1.80
CA GLU A 285 -17.76 -14.17 -1.07
C GLU A 285 -17.31 -12.75 -1.49
N GLU A 286 -17.26 -11.82 -0.54
CA GLU A 286 -16.80 -10.45 -0.81
C GLU A 286 -15.29 -10.44 -1.05
N SER A 287 -14.86 -9.62 -1.99
CA SER A 287 -13.44 -9.37 -2.22
C SER A 287 -12.85 -8.49 -1.11
N ILE A 288 -11.55 -8.61 -0.88
CA ILE A 288 -10.85 -7.76 0.10
C ILE A 288 -10.94 -6.28 -0.28
N GLU A 289 -11.01 -5.98 -1.59
CA GLU A 289 -11.18 -4.63 -2.13
C GLU A 289 -12.53 -4.03 -1.74
N GLU A 290 -13.60 -4.80 -1.79
CA GLU A 290 -14.93 -4.36 -1.38
C GLU A 290 -14.96 -4.03 0.12
N ILE A 291 -14.36 -4.87 0.95
CA ILE A 291 -14.25 -4.64 2.39
C ILE A 291 -13.41 -3.40 2.69
N LEU A 292 -12.27 -3.26 2.00
CA LEU A 292 -11.45 -2.06 2.12
C LEU A 292 -12.24 -0.80 1.76
N TYR A 293 -13.06 -0.87 0.70
CA TYR A 293 -13.90 0.24 0.28
C TYR A 293 -14.95 0.61 1.34
N GLU A 294 -15.56 -0.38 1.99
CA GLU A 294 -16.49 -0.16 3.10
C GLU A 294 -15.80 0.50 4.29
N VAL A 295 -14.68 -0.06 4.75
CA VAL A 295 -13.89 0.51 5.86
C VAL A 295 -13.50 1.97 5.59
N ILE A 296 -13.25 2.34 4.33
CA ILE A 296 -12.90 3.71 3.95
C ILE A 296 -14.12 4.64 3.95
N ASN A 297 -15.32 4.12 3.64
CA ASN A 297 -16.54 4.95 3.52
C ASN A 297 -17.35 5.06 4.80
N ASP A 298 -17.16 4.15 5.75
CA ASP A 298 -17.84 4.19 7.07
C ASP A 298 -17.26 5.28 8.00
N ASP A 299 -16.18 6.00 7.58
CA ASP A 299 -15.49 7.10 8.27
C ASP A 299 -15.78 8.46 7.58
#